data_73e26c7f3239f5577b4eb3b991d93e9e
#
_entry.id   73e26c7f3239f5577b4eb3b991d93e9e
#
_cell.length_a   1.000
_cell.length_b   1.000
_cell.length_c   1.000
_cell.angle_alpha   90.00
_cell.angle_beta   90.00
_cell.angle_gamma   90.00
#
_symmetry.space_group_name_H-M   'P 1'
#
loop_
_entity.id
_entity.type
_entity.pdbx_description
1 polymer ?
#
loop_
_entity_poly.entity_id
_entity_poly.type
_entity_poly.pdbx_seq_one_letter_code
_entity_poly.pdbx_strand_id
1 'polypeptide(L)'
;MKKNKIISYFHLNKSQIEKIEFFVAKIISYNQHTNLVGNSTIENFWDRHVLDCLQLSSYIFEKNLKILDMGTGAGLPGVLLSILGYKNVLMIDSVKKKTDFVKNIIKDLSLEARIQTKRIEKIPTVEKDIIVSRALAPLTKLLTYALLYSNKKTTSFFLKGRNVNNEIEMANKKFIFDFKVFESLSCGGGCVLQIKNIKTKND
;
A
#
# COMPACT_ATOMS: atom_id res chain seq x y z
N MET A 1 -15.74 -7.68 -5.91
CA MET A 1 -15.58 -9.14 -6.20
C MET A 1 -15.82 -9.93 -4.93
N LYS A 2 -16.49 -11.12 -4.96
CA LYS A 2 -16.68 -11.95 -3.75
C LYS A 2 -15.38 -12.65 -3.34
N LYS A 3 -15.19 -12.94 -2.04
CA LYS A 3 -13.99 -13.56 -1.46
C LYS A 3 -13.45 -14.75 -2.26
N ASN A 4 -14.30 -15.74 -2.58
CA ASN A 4 -13.87 -16.94 -3.30
C ASN A 4 -13.30 -16.64 -4.71
N LYS A 5 -13.86 -15.63 -5.39
CA LYS A 5 -13.31 -15.18 -6.69
C LYS A 5 -11.95 -14.51 -6.55
N ILE A 6 -11.72 -13.75 -5.45
CA ILE A 6 -10.42 -13.13 -5.15
C ILE A 6 -9.38 -14.22 -4.88
N ILE A 7 -9.72 -15.21 -4.05
CA ILE A 7 -8.84 -16.35 -3.73
C ILE A 7 -8.42 -17.08 -5.01
N SER A 8 -9.37 -17.40 -5.87
CA SER A 8 -9.10 -18.09 -7.15
C SER A 8 -8.28 -17.23 -8.10
N TYR A 9 -8.60 -15.94 -8.24
CA TYR A 9 -7.92 -15.01 -9.16
C TYR A 9 -6.44 -14.83 -8.84
N PHE A 10 -6.08 -14.74 -7.55
CA PHE A 10 -4.70 -14.61 -7.10
C PHE A 10 -4.03 -15.95 -6.79
N HIS A 11 -4.67 -17.08 -7.04
CA HIS A 11 -4.16 -18.43 -6.75
C HIS A 11 -3.62 -18.56 -5.32
N LEU A 12 -4.36 -18.00 -4.34
CA LEU A 12 -3.94 -18.01 -2.94
C LEU A 12 -3.92 -19.44 -2.38
N ASN A 13 -2.81 -19.83 -1.79
CA ASN A 13 -2.70 -21.11 -1.08
C ASN A 13 -3.38 -21.06 0.30
N LYS A 14 -3.58 -22.24 0.91
CA LYS A 14 -4.27 -22.38 2.21
C LYS A 14 -3.67 -21.48 3.30
N SER A 15 -2.34 -21.47 3.44
CA SER A 15 -1.66 -20.65 4.46
C SER A 15 -1.88 -19.15 4.23
N GLN A 16 -1.84 -18.68 2.99
CA GLN A 16 -2.11 -17.28 2.65
C GLN A 16 -3.55 -16.89 2.97
N ILE A 17 -4.51 -17.76 2.66
CA ILE A 17 -5.94 -17.55 2.96
C ILE A 17 -6.13 -17.41 4.47
N GLU A 18 -5.63 -18.36 5.27
CA GLU A 18 -5.73 -18.36 6.73
C GLU A 18 -5.10 -17.08 7.34
N LYS A 19 -3.93 -16.66 6.85
CA LYS A 19 -3.27 -15.42 7.29
C LYS A 19 -4.07 -14.17 6.94
N ILE A 20 -4.64 -14.10 5.74
CA ILE A 20 -5.48 -12.96 5.32
C ILE A 20 -6.76 -12.91 6.17
N GLU A 21 -7.42 -14.05 6.40
CA GLU A 21 -8.62 -14.13 7.24
C GLU A 21 -8.34 -13.68 8.67
N PHE A 22 -7.26 -14.16 9.26
CA PHE A 22 -6.82 -13.73 10.58
C PHE A 22 -6.59 -12.20 10.62
N PHE A 23 -5.86 -11.66 9.65
CA PHE A 23 -5.59 -10.24 9.57
C PHE A 23 -6.88 -9.40 9.44
N VAL A 24 -7.80 -9.82 8.57
CA VAL A 24 -9.11 -9.17 8.38
C VAL A 24 -9.91 -9.19 9.69
N ALA A 25 -10.00 -10.35 10.36
CA ALA A 25 -10.71 -10.48 11.64
C ALA A 25 -10.10 -9.54 12.71
N LYS A 26 -8.77 -9.46 12.80
CA LYS A 26 -8.08 -8.55 13.73
C LYS A 26 -8.35 -7.08 13.43
N ILE A 27 -8.36 -6.66 12.16
CA ILE A 27 -8.72 -5.26 11.79
C ILE A 27 -10.16 -4.98 12.23
N ILE A 28 -11.12 -5.84 11.88
CA ILE A 28 -12.54 -5.62 12.20
C ILE A 28 -12.75 -5.50 13.71
N SER A 29 -12.17 -6.41 14.49
CA SER A 29 -12.24 -6.36 15.95
C SER A 29 -11.60 -5.09 16.53
N TYR A 30 -10.40 -4.73 16.05
CA TYR A 30 -9.70 -3.55 16.56
C TYR A 30 -10.37 -2.24 16.15
N ASN A 31 -11.07 -2.23 15.01
CA ASN A 31 -11.76 -1.05 14.48
C ASN A 31 -12.93 -0.61 15.35
N GLN A 32 -13.46 -1.49 16.21
CA GLN A 32 -14.50 -1.15 17.21
C GLN A 32 -14.01 -0.08 18.22
N HIS A 33 -12.70 -0.01 18.45
CA HIS A 33 -12.09 0.89 19.44
C HIS A 33 -11.15 1.93 18.81
N THR A 34 -10.72 1.71 17.57
CA THR A 34 -9.75 2.59 16.90
C THR A 34 -10.02 2.55 15.40
N ASN A 35 -10.28 3.71 14.80
CA ASN A 35 -10.54 3.84 13.37
C ASN A 35 -9.28 3.49 12.53
N LEU A 36 -9.05 2.19 12.29
CA LEU A 36 -8.01 1.70 11.39
C LEU A 36 -8.42 1.87 9.93
N VAL A 37 -9.70 1.59 9.63
CA VAL A 37 -10.32 1.72 8.30
C VAL A 37 -11.71 2.36 8.43
N GLY A 38 -12.25 2.89 7.35
CA GLY A 38 -13.59 3.48 7.34
C GLY A 38 -14.67 2.43 7.63
N ASN A 39 -15.57 2.71 8.59
CA ASN A 39 -16.62 1.78 9.01
C ASN A 39 -17.52 1.34 7.85
N SER A 40 -17.84 2.24 6.91
CA SER A 40 -18.65 1.93 5.72
C SER A 40 -18.02 0.93 4.75
N THR A 41 -16.75 0.60 4.93
CA THR A 41 -16.03 -0.34 4.07
C THR A 41 -15.89 -1.75 4.66
N ILE A 42 -16.29 -1.93 5.93
CA ILE A 42 -16.13 -3.19 6.68
C ILE A 42 -16.96 -4.32 6.07
N GLU A 43 -18.22 -4.06 5.70
CA GLU A 43 -19.10 -5.08 5.10
C GLU A 43 -18.54 -5.68 3.80
N ASN A 44 -17.82 -4.86 3.03
CA ASN A 44 -17.20 -5.28 1.77
C ASN A 44 -15.68 -5.34 1.86
N PHE A 45 -15.15 -5.75 3.03
CA PHE A 45 -13.72 -5.67 3.35
C PHE A 45 -12.83 -6.37 2.31
N TRP A 46 -13.23 -7.56 1.86
CA TRP A 46 -12.47 -8.33 0.88
C TRP A 46 -12.34 -7.61 -0.45
N ASP A 47 -13.39 -6.98 -0.93
CA ASP A 47 -13.34 -6.23 -2.18
C ASP A 47 -12.64 -4.88 -2.01
N ARG A 48 -13.04 -4.13 -0.96
CA ARG A 48 -12.58 -2.75 -0.76
C ARG A 48 -11.16 -2.63 -0.25
N HIS A 49 -10.64 -3.65 0.44
CA HIS A 49 -9.33 -3.60 1.07
C HIS A 49 -8.41 -4.73 0.61
N VAL A 50 -8.86 -5.99 0.66
CA VAL A 50 -8.00 -7.12 0.30
C VAL A 50 -7.70 -7.10 -1.20
N LEU A 51 -8.73 -7.10 -2.05
CA LEU A 51 -8.57 -7.07 -3.50
C LEU A 51 -7.79 -5.82 -3.95
N ASP A 52 -8.16 -4.65 -3.40
CA ASP A 52 -7.53 -3.38 -3.72
C ASP A 52 -6.01 -3.40 -3.46
N CYS A 53 -5.55 -4.11 -2.43
CA CYS A 53 -4.13 -4.26 -2.13
C CYS A 53 -3.47 -5.42 -2.89
N LEU A 54 -4.14 -6.58 -3.00
CA LEU A 54 -3.57 -7.76 -3.67
C LEU A 54 -3.29 -7.51 -5.15
N GLN A 55 -4.08 -6.65 -5.82
CA GLN A 55 -3.88 -6.32 -7.24
C GLN A 55 -2.48 -5.75 -7.53
N LEU A 56 -1.78 -5.18 -6.53
CA LEU A 56 -0.41 -4.72 -6.69
C LEU A 56 0.54 -5.86 -7.08
N SER A 57 0.26 -7.10 -6.68
CA SER A 57 1.06 -8.26 -7.06
C SER A 57 1.04 -8.56 -8.56
N SER A 58 0.05 -8.06 -9.29
CA SER A 58 0.00 -8.16 -10.76
C SER A 58 1.00 -7.23 -11.46
N TYR A 59 1.62 -6.31 -10.73
CA TYR A 59 2.60 -5.34 -11.25
C TYR A 59 3.98 -5.48 -10.60
N ILE A 60 4.09 -6.22 -9.49
CA ILE A 60 5.34 -6.43 -8.73
C ILE A 60 5.68 -7.92 -8.78
N PHE A 61 6.55 -8.33 -9.71
CA PHE A 61 6.79 -9.75 -9.97
C PHE A 61 7.84 -10.36 -9.05
N GLU A 62 8.86 -9.60 -8.66
CA GLU A 62 9.98 -10.10 -7.86
C GLU A 62 9.71 -9.96 -6.36
N LYS A 63 9.87 -11.06 -5.60
CA LYS A 63 9.54 -11.10 -4.17
C LYS A 63 10.62 -10.53 -3.26
N ASN A 64 11.84 -10.36 -3.76
CA ASN A 64 12.99 -9.87 -2.97
C ASN A 64 13.22 -8.35 -3.08
N LEU A 65 12.40 -7.62 -3.85
CA LEU A 65 12.50 -6.18 -3.99
C LEU A 65 12.33 -5.45 -2.65
N LYS A 66 13.08 -4.36 -2.48
CA LYS A 66 12.94 -3.46 -1.31
C LYS A 66 11.70 -2.60 -1.49
N ILE A 67 10.66 -2.91 -0.74
CA ILE A 67 9.36 -2.23 -0.81
C ILE A 67 9.22 -1.27 0.38
N LEU A 68 8.83 -0.02 0.10
CA LEU A 68 8.41 0.96 1.10
C LEU A 68 6.89 1.18 1.01
N ASP A 69 6.18 0.89 2.08
CA ASP A 69 4.75 1.22 2.23
C ASP A 69 4.61 2.51 3.05
N MET A 70 4.29 3.61 2.35
CA MET A 70 4.18 4.94 2.93
C MET A 70 2.79 5.19 3.51
N GLY A 71 2.73 5.40 4.84
CA GLY A 71 1.46 5.65 5.54
C GLY A 71 0.59 4.40 5.58
N THR A 72 1.16 3.29 6.02
CA THR A 72 0.54 1.95 5.96
C THR A 72 -0.79 1.84 6.71
N GLY A 73 -1.05 2.72 7.68
CA GLY A 73 -2.29 2.71 8.47
C GLY A 73 -2.50 1.39 9.19
N ALA A 74 -3.52 0.66 8.79
CA ALA A 74 -3.83 -0.68 9.31
C ALA A 74 -2.87 -1.79 8.82
N GLY A 75 -1.80 -1.44 8.10
CA GLY A 75 -0.92 -2.42 7.46
C GLY A 75 -1.29 -2.69 5.99
N LEU A 76 -2.00 -1.77 5.35
CA LEU A 76 -2.50 -1.91 3.98
C LEU A 76 -1.79 -0.93 3.03
N PRO A 77 -1.05 -1.40 1.99
CA PRO A 77 -1.02 -2.78 1.49
C PRO A 77 0.10 -3.68 2.08
N GLY A 78 1.02 -3.15 2.91
CA GLY A 78 2.27 -3.80 3.27
C GLY A 78 2.13 -5.20 3.90
N VAL A 79 1.17 -5.40 4.82
CA VAL A 79 0.93 -6.73 5.45
C VAL A 79 0.46 -7.74 4.40
N LEU A 80 -0.44 -7.35 3.50
CA LEU A 80 -0.94 -8.26 2.45
C LEU A 80 0.16 -8.64 1.47
N LEU A 81 1.02 -7.69 1.07
CA LEU A 81 2.20 -8.00 0.26
C LEU A 81 3.12 -8.99 0.98
N SER A 82 3.35 -8.81 2.29
CA SER A 82 4.18 -9.73 3.08
C SER A 82 3.56 -11.13 3.16
N ILE A 83 2.23 -11.24 3.31
CA ILE A 83 1.52 -12.54 3.26
C ILE A 83 1.69 -13.21 1.89
N LEU A 84 1.75 -12.43 0.79
CA LEU A 84 2.04 -12.95 -0.55
C LEU A 84 3.53 -13.35 -0.76
N GLY A 85 4.38 -13.22 0.27
CA GLY A 85 5.79 -13.65 0.24
C GLY A 85 6.78 -12.57 -0.21
N TYR A 86 6.41 -11.29 -0.24
CA TYR A 86 7.37 -10.20 -0.38
C TYR A 86 8.16 -10.04 0.93
N LYS A 87 9.50 -10.20 0.86
CA LYS A 87 10.36 -10.35 2.06
C LYS A 87 10.87 -9.03 2.64
N ASN A 88 11.08 -8.03 1.81
CA ASN A 88 11.73 -6.77 2.20
C ASN A 88 10.73 -5.61 2.27
N VAL A 89 9.61 -5.80 2.98
CA VAL A 89 8.59 -4.77 3.15
C VAL A 89 8.88 -3.94 4.39
N LEU A 90 9.15 -2.65 4.20
CA LEU A 90 9.23 -1.65 5.25
C LEU A 90 7.95 -0.82 5.24
N MET A 91 7.19 -0.88 6.31
CA MET A 91 5.98 -0.10 6.53
C MET A 91 6.27 1.11 7.43
N ILE A 92 5.68 2.26 7.12
CA ILE A 92 5.84 3.49 7.91
C ILE A 92 4.47 4.08 8.20
N ASP A 93 4.24 4.45 9.45
CA ASP A 93 3.12 5.30 9.86
C ASP A 93 3.56 6.16 11.07
N SER A 94 3.00 7.35 11.21
CA SER A 94 3.33 8.24 12.33
C SER A 94 2.48 7.99 13.57
N VAL A 95 1.39 7.25 13.46
CA VAL A 95 0.42 7.00 14.52
C VAL A 95 0.78 5.74 15.30
N LYS A 96 1.28 5.90 16.52
CA LYS A 96 1.76 4.81 17.37
C LYS A 96 0.73 3.66 17.53
N LYS A 97 -0.54 3.97 17.80
CA LYS A 97 -1.59 2.95 17.95
C LYS A 97 -1.73 2.05 16.72
N LYS A 98 -1.60 2.62 15.51
CA LYS A 98 -1.66 1.87 14.25
C LYS A 98 -0.42 1.00 14.07
N THR A 99 0.75 1.54 14.34
CA THR A 99 2.00 0.80 14.20
C THR A 99 2.13 -0.32 15.23
N ASP A 100 1.66 -0.13 16.47
CA ASP A 100 1.60 -1.16 17.49
C ASP A 100 0.68 -2.32 17.04
N PHE A 101 -0.48 -2.01 16.46
CA PHE A 101 -1.36 -3.01 15.85
C PHE A 101 -0.63 -3.81 14.76
N VAL A 102 -0.02 -3.13 13.79
CA VAL A 102 0.71 -3.78 12.68
C VAL A 102 1.89 -4.61 13.20
N LYS A 103 2.60 -4.14 14.23
CA LYS A 103 3.70 -4.89 14.87
C LYS A 103 3.22 -6.22 15.44
N ASN A 104 2.05 -6.23 16.10
CA ASN A 104 1.45 -7.46 16.63
C ASN A 104 1.07 -8.40 15.48
N ILE A 105 0.47 -7.89 14.39
CA ILE A 105 0.13 -8.69 13.20
C ILE A 105 1.38 -9.33 12.59
N ILE A 106 2.48 -8.58 12.43
CA ILE A 106 3.76 -9.11 11.91
C ILE A 106 4.23 -10.28 12.78
N LYS A 107 4.17 -10.13 14.10
CA LYS A 107 4.57 -11.17 15.06
C LYS A 107 3.64 -12.38 14.98
N ASP A 108 2.33 -12.17 15.07
CA ASP A 108 1.33 -13.24 15.12
C ASP A 108 1.34 -14.11 13.86
N LEU A 109 1.59 -13.48 12.69
CA LEU A 109 1.65 -14.17 11.40
C LEU A 109 3.07 -14.59 10.98
N SER A 110 4.09 -14.31 11.82
CA SER A 110 5.50 -14.58 11.52
C SER A 110 5.93 -14.06 10.14
N LEU A 111 5.63 -12.76 9.85
CA LEU A 111 5.95 -12.13 8.57
C LEU A 111 7.38 -11.59 8.54
N GLU A 112 8.06 -11.74 7.40
CA GLU A 112 9.36 -11.11 7.13
C GLU A 112 9.19 -9.64 6.71
N ALA A 113 8.61 -8.83 7.61
CA ALA A 113 8.33 -7.42 7.36
C ALA A 113 8.73 -6.56 8.55
N ARG A 114 8.89 -5.26 8.32
CA ARG A 114 9.24 -4.29 9.37
C ARG A 114 8.27 -3.12 9.36
N ILE A 115 7.98 -2.59 10.55
CA ILE A 115 7.17 -1.38 10.76
C ILE A 115 7.95 -0.38 11.60
N GLN A 116 7.88 0.90 11.25
CA GLN A 116 8.46 1.99 12.03
C GLN A 116 7.39 3.05 12.33
N THR A 117 7.37 3.50 13.60
CA THR A 117 6.54 4.63 14.05
C THR A 117 7.31 5.91 13.84
N LYS A 118 7.24 6.48 12.64
CA LYS A 118 7.93 7.73 12.28
C LYS A 118 7.16 8.50 11.23
N ARG A 119 7.39 9.81 11.16
CA ARG A 119 7.07 10.60 9.97
C ARG A 119 7.98 10.15 8.83
N ILE A 120 7.43 10.13 7.61
CA ILE A 120 8.13 9.60 6.45
C ILE A 120 9.42 10.40 6.16
N GLU A 121 9.39 11.71 6.37
CA GLU A 121 10.51 12.62 6.16
C GLU A 121 11.65 12.43 7.17
N LYS A 122 11.42 11.63 8.23
CA LYS A 122 12.36 11.40 9.33
C LYS A 122 13.02 10.02 9.31
N ILE A 123 12.74 9.19 8.33
CA ILE A 123 13.44 7.91 8.16
C ILE A 123 14.68 8.11 7.28
N PRO A 124 15.74 7.28 7.46
CA PRO A 124 16.90 7.34 6.57
C PRO A 124 16.52 7.20 5.11
N THR A 125 17.07 8.05 4.26
CA THR A 125 16.86 8.05 2.80
C THR A 125 17.66 6.90 2.17
N VAL A 126 17.10 5.71 2.23
CA VAL A 126 17.65 4.52 1.58
C VAL A 126 16.76 4.18 0.39
N GLU A 127 17.35 4.14 -0.78
CA GLU A 127 16.68 3.84 -2.04
C GLU A 127 15.86 2.55 -1.99
N LYS A 128 14.70 2.60 -2.63
CA LYS A 128 13.74 1.50 -2.73
C LYS A 128 13.53 1.10 -4.18
N ASP A 129 13.28 -0.17 -4.40
CA ASP A 129 12.91 -0.68 -5.72
C ASP A 129 11.45 -0.35 -6.01
N ILE A 130 10.60 -0.52 -4.99
CA ILE A 130 9.15 -0.28 -5.07
C ILE A 130 8.72 0.64 -3.93
N ILE A 131 7.88 1.62 -4.25
CA ILE A 131 7.18 2.45 -3.27
C ILE A 131 5.69 2.25 -3.46
N VAL A 132 4.99 1.93 -2.38
CA VAL A 132 3.53 1.81 -2.40
C VAL A 132 2.90 2.77 -1.41
N SER A 133 1.68 3.20 -1.68
CA SER A 133 0.88 3.97 -0.73
C SER A 133 -0.61 3.85 -1.05
N ARG A 134 -1.42 3.88 0.00
CA ARG A 134 -2.87 3.90 -0.08
C ARG A 134 -3.44 4.93 0.89
N ALA A 135 -4.30 5.82 0.38
CA ALA A 135 -5.07 6.79 1.17
C ALA A 135 -4.23 7.69 2.13
N LEU A 136 -2.96 7.93 1.85
CA LEU A 136 -2.08 8.74 2.71
C LEU A 136 -2.26 10.24 2.46
N ALA A 137 -2.18 10.67 1.19
CA ALA A 137 -2.13 12.09 0.84
C ALA A 137 -2.46 12.31 -0.65
N PRO A 138 -2.71 13.57 -1.08
CA PRO A 138 -2.76 13.93 -2.50
C PRO A 138 -1.44 13.60 -3.23
N LEU A 139 -1.53 13.37 -4.54
CA LEU A 139 -0.39 12.91 -5.36
C LEU A 139 0.83 13.80 -5.25
N THR A 140 0.67 15.12 -5.29
CA THR A 140 1.78 16.08 -5.15
C THR A 140 2.62 15.81 -3.90
N LYS A 141 1.95 15.52 -2.77
CA LYS A 141 2.65 15.21 -1.51
C LYS A 141 3.27 13.81 -1.52
N LEU A 142 2.59 12.83 -2.15
CA LEU A 142 3.17 11.49 -2.33
C LEU A 142 4.46 11.54 -3.17
N LEU A 143 4.50 12.34 -4.23
CA LEU A 143 5.71 12.52 -5.06
C LEU A 143 6.85 13.16 -4.27
N THR A 144 6.56 14.19 -3.46
CA THR A 144 7.57 14.76 -2.55
C THR A 144 8.20 13.70 -1.64
N TYR A 145 7.38 12.82 -1.09
CA TYR A 145 7.87 11.75 -0.23
C TYR A 145 8.61 10.66 -1.02
N ALA A 146 8.04 10.22 -2.15
CA ALA A 146 8.64 9.18 -2.96
C ALA A 146 10.01 9.57 -3.50
N LEU A 147 10.20 10.85 -3.87
CA LEU A 147 11.47 11.36 -4.38
C LEU A 147 12.63 11.13 -3.39
N LEU A 148 12.38 11.18 -2.06
CA LEU A 148 13.40 10.93 -1.04
C LEU A 148 13.96 9.50 -1.08
N TYR A 149 13.22 8.55 -1.64
CA TYR A 149 13.55 7.11 -1.64
C TYR A 149 13.69 6.52 -3.04
N SER A 150 13.56 7.37 -4.07
CA SER A 150 13.58 6.95 -5.47
C SER A 150 14.97 7.07 -6.08
N ASN A 151 15.27 6.15 -6.97
CA ASN A 151 16.34 6.25 -7.97
C ASN A 151 15.77 6.00 -9.38
N LYS A 152 16.62 5.93 -10.40
CA LYS A 152 16.20 5.71 -11.80
C LYS A 152 15.47 4.38 -12.04
N LYS A 153 15.61 3.39 -11.13
CA LYS A 153 14.97 2.07 -11.24
C LYS A 153 13.70 1.96 -10.41
N THR A 154 13.47 2.89 -9.49
CA THR A 154 12.31 2.87 -8.58
C THR A 154 11.00 2.99 -9.35
N THR A 155 10.05 2.12 -9.02
CA THR A 155 8.67 2.24 -9.47
C THR A 155 7.76 2.47 -8.27
N SER A 156 6.93 3.49 -8.34
CA SER A 156 5.91 3.76 -7.31
C SER A 156 4.54 3.31 -7.79
N PHE A 157 3.76 2.68 -6.91
CA PHE A 157 2.37 2.28 -7.15
C PHE A 157 1.47 2.89 -6.08
N PHE A 158 0.62 3.82 -6.47
CA PHE A 158 -0.32 4.48 -5.56
C PHE A 158 -1.74 4.04 -5.86
N LEU A 159 -2.44 3.55 -4.84
CA LEU A 159 -3.86 3.23 -4.92
C LEU A 159 -4.64 4.52 -4.75
N LYS A 160 -5.27 4.98 -5.82
CA LYS A 160 -5.94 6.28 -5.92
C LYS A 160 -7.45 6.12 -6.20
N GLY A 161 -8.21 7.13 -5.83
CA GLY A 161 -9.65 7.21 -6.10
C GLY A 161 -9.96 7.81 -7.47
N ARG A 162 -11.25 8.09 -7.71
CA ARG A 162 -11.79 8.63 -8.98
C ARG A 162 -11.18 9.96 -9.41
N ASN A 163 -10.65 10.75 -8.47
CA ASN A 163 -10.10 12.08 -8.74
C ASN A 163 -8.63 12.08 -9.22
N VAL A 164 -8.12 10.92 -9.66
CA VAL A 164 -6.69 10.76 -10.00
C VAL A 164 -6.23 11.71 -11.11
N ASN A 165 -7.05 11.99 -12.12
CA ASN A 165 -6.69 12.89 -13.23
C ASN A 165 -6.40 14.32 -12.74
N ASN A 166 -7.27 14.88 -11.88
CA ASN A 166 -7.04 16.18 -11.28
C ASN A 166 -5.78 16.18 -10.38
N GLU A 167 -5.52 15.09 -9.67
CA GLU A 167 -4.31 14.97 -8.87
C GLU A 167 -3.04 14.93 -9.74
N ILE A 168 -3.08 14.27 -10.90
CA ILE A 168 -1.98 14.25 -11.89
C ILE A 168 -1.74 15.64 -12.44
N GLU A 169 -2.79 16.36 -12.85
CA GLU A 169 -2.68 17.75 -13.35
C GLU A 169 -2.04 18.67 -12.30
N MET A 170 -2.46 18.57 -11.04
CA MET A 170 -1.88 19.37 -9.96
C MET A 170 -0.43 18.99 -9.67
N ALA A 171 -0.09 17.71 -9.74
CA ALA A 171 1.27 17.23 -9.55
C ALA A 171 2.19 17.67 -10.69
N ASN A 172 1.71 17.66 -11.93
CA ASN A 172 2.45 18.13 -13.11
C ASN A 172 2.83 19.62 -13.05
N LYS A 173 2.23 20.42 -12.17
CA LYS A 173 2.67 21.82 -11.95
C LYS A 173 4.02 21.90 -11.24
N LYS A 174 4.41 20.88 -10.45
CA LYS A 174 5.62 20.88 -9.61
C LYS A 174 6.64 19.81 -9.99
N PHE A 175 6.19 18.71 -10.62
CA PHE A 175 7.02 17.55 -10.92
C PHE A 175 6.97 17.19 -12.39
N ILE A 176 8.03 16.53 -12.86
CA ILE A 176 8.10 15.77 -14.11
C ILE A 176 8.18 14.30 -13.71
N PHE A 177 7.33 13.46 -14.28
CA PHE A 177 7.30 12.03 -14.01
C PHE A 177 6.61 11.26 -15.13
N ASP A 178 7.00 10.00 -15.32
CA ASP A 178 6.28 9.08 -16.19
C ASP A 178 5.18 8.40 -15.39
N PHE A 179 4.00 8.18 -15.99
CA PHE A 179 2.91 7.50 -15.32
C PHE A 179 2.10 6.59 -16.22
N LYS A 180 1.48 5.58 -15.61
CA LYS A 180 0.41 4.76 -16.20
C LYS A 180 -0.72 4.63 -15.20
N VAL A 181 -1.96 4.69 -15.68
CA VAL A 181 -3.17 4.49 -14.87
C VAL A 181 -3.77 3.16 -15.27
N PHE A 182 -3.97 2.28 -14.30
CA PHE A 182 -4.65 1.00 -14.48
C PHE A 182 -5.95 1.04 -13.68
N GLU A 183 -7.05 0.63 -14.29
CA GLU A 183 -8.32 0.52 -13.60
C GLU A 183 -8.23 -0.46 -12.43
N SER A 184 -8.81 -0.10 -11.28
CA SER A 184 -8.80 -0.99 -10.12
C SER A 184 -9.73 -2.17 -10.32
N LEU A 185 -9.27 -3.36 -9.92
CA LEU A 185 -10.11 -4.57 -9.86
C LEU A 185 -11.19 -4.46 -8.77
N SER A 186 -11.01 -3.58 -7.78
CA SER A 186 -11.97 -3.39 -6.67
C SER A 186 -13.14 -2.49 -7.08
N CYS A 187 -14.32 -2.73 -6.51
CA CYS A 187 -15.46 -1.84 -6.74
C CYS A 187 -15.21 -0.46 -6.11
N GLY A 188 -15.65 0.61 -6.79
CA GLY A 188 -15.52 1.98 -6.27
C GLY A 188 -14.88 2.97 -7.23
N GLY A 189 -14.45 2.54 -8.42
CA GLY A 189 -13.90 3.42 -9.47
C GLY A 189 -12.55 4.02 -9.09
N GLY A 190 -11.72 3.28 -8.34
CA GLY A 190 -10.33 3.62 -8.07
C GLY A 190 -9.39 3.15 -9.18
N CYS A 191 -8.10 3.41 -9.00
CA CYS A 191 -7.06 2.99 -9.92
C CYS A 191 -5.76 2.66 -9.20
N VAL A 192 -4.89 1.91 -9.89
CA VAL A 192 -3.47 1.77 -9.57
C VAL A 192 -2.71 2.75 -10.44
N LEU A 193 -2.12 3.76 -9.83
CA LEU A 193 -1.28 4.74 -10.51
C LEU A 193 0.19 4.31 -10.37
N GLN A 194 0.78 3.87 -11.49
CA GLN A 194 2.22 3.59 -11.59
C GLN A 194 2.96 4.87 -11.94
N ILE A 195 4.06 5.14 -11.24
CA ILE A 195 4.91 6.31 -11.49
C ILE A 195 6.38 5.91 -11.52
N LYS A 196 7.14 6.53 -12.42
CA LYS A 196 8.60 6.39 -12.57
C LYS A 196 9.24 7.75 -12.84
N ASN A 197 10.57 7.83 -12.72
CA ASN A 197 11.38 8.96 -13.16
C ASN A 197 10.94 10.30 -12.55
N ILE A 198 10.65 10.32 -11.25
CA ILE A 198 10.18 11.52 -10.55
C ILE A 198 11.34 12.54 -10.48
N LYS A 199 11.08 13.80 -10.91
CA LYS A 199 11.98 14.95 -10.78
C LYS A 199 11.17 16.17 -10.38
N THR A 200 11.78 17.14 -9.69
CA THR A 200 11.18 18.46 -9.51
C THR A 200 11.36 19.30 -10.78
N LYS A 201 10.48 20.27 -11.02
CA LYS A 201 10.62 21.18 -12.19
C LYS A 201 11.65 22.28 -12.00
N ASN A 202 12.15 22.44 -10.77
CA ASN A 202 13.11 23.50 -10.42
C ASN A 202 14.54 22.96 -10.29
N ASP A 203 14.80 21.70 -10.64
CA ASP A 203 16.14 21.08 -10.67
C ASP A 203 16.73 21.04 -12.09
#